data_27e31f212cbd3df6a04cfa1ef1a831d7
#
_entry.id   27e31f212cbd3df6a04cfa1ef1a831d7
#
_cell.length_a   1.000
_cell.length_b   1.000
_cell.length_c   1.000
_cell.angle_alpha   90.00
_cell.angle_beta   90.00
_cell.angle_gamma   90.00
#
_symmetry.space_group_name_H-M   'P 1'
#
loop_
_entity.id
_entity.type
_entity.pdbx_description
1 polymer ?
#
loop_
_entity_poly.entity_id
_entity_poly.type
_entity_poly.pdbx_seq_one_letter_code
_entity_poly.pdbx_strand_id
1 'polypeptide(L)'
;MGTHTFHFVRFVVLACLVTLHSGCVEQHEAIEPDAQVIVVGAGLSGLSAAVEMGRHGIDVLVVDMNSVAGGHTMLAGGVAMVATPLQEELGIEDSAEQAYQDWMDWTRDGDARWTRYYVENSREMIYDWVTGMGVEFVRVVPSHGNSVARFHFTRGRAAHLVLPIYRTALSMPNISYLWNSQAQELLLEDGRVTGIVVKNLRSGEAHSLHADNVVLATGGFETDVDRVLANWISDLPKPDRLLIGAAVSATGSGHDMATAAGAALDRIDRHYIYVNGVTDPRDPEKSHALTAGNDDSMWVNASGQRFTNEAGFDRDILADLVRQRPSTYWMIFDETMRDSFGVRGAAWLKNASEEHPILDNPAATKRAQSLGELATMAGLPGEALEQSVREYNDMISAGEDTAFGRFSPGDQAPPKIQTAPFYAVQMFPVTRKNMGGVAIDEQLRALDRSGEVLPGLYAVGELNGSLGINGRYGLDGMFLGPAILSGRLAAMSIAAELSADRNAAAEQPIEIPADDGEWQATMTLADLEAMLS
;
A
#
# COMPACT_ATOMS: atom_id res chain seq x y z
N MET A 1 80.28 -52.33 -29.69
CA MET A 1 80.72 -52.91 -28.40
C MET A 1 79.55 -52.77 -27.44
N GLY A 2 78.88 -53.74 -27.23
CA GLY A 2 78.65 -54.92 -26.44
C GLY A 2 77.32 -54.73 -25.80
N THR A 3 76.30 -55.29 -26.29
CA THR A 3 75.48 -56.46 -25.93
C THR A 3 75.29 -56.68 -24.40
N HIS A 4 74.07 -56.68 -23.98
CA HIS A 4 73.52 -57.86 -23.31
C HIS A 4 71.98 -57.72 -23.08
N THR A 5 71.31 -58.65 -23.70
CA THR A 5 69.88 -59.03 -23.57
C THR A 5 69.63 -59.79 -22.28
N PHE A 6 68.55 -59.50 -21.60
CA PHE A 6 67.93 -60.48 -20.68
C PHE A 6 66.43 -60.46 -20.83
N HIS A 7 65.92 -61.61 -21.21
CA HIS A 7 64.47 -61.96 -21.17
C HIS A 7 64.05 -62.27 -19.76
N PHE A 8 62.83 -61.80 -19.37
CA PHE A 8 62.11 -62.49 -18.31
C PHE A 8 60.63 -62.62 -18.66
N VAL A 9 60.15 -63.79 -18.30
CA VAL A 9 58.94 -64.48 -18.68
C VAL A 9 57.70 -63.79 -18.10
N ARG A 10 56.64 -63.71 -18.92
CA ARG A 10 55.29 -63.31 -18.52
C ARG A 10 54.61 -64.40 -17.68
N PHE A 11 54.09 -64.04 -16.48
CA PHE A 11 52.99 -64.74 -15.84
C PHE A 11 51.74 -63.87 -15.92
N VAL A 12 50.71 -64.36 -16.58
CA VAL A 12 49.38 -63.77 -16.61
C VAL A 12 48.61 -64.27 -15.39
N VAL A 13 48.29 -63.39 -14.48
CA VAL A 13 47.30 -63.63 -13.45
C VAL A 13 46.06 -62.81 -13.75
N LEU A 14 44.98 -63.49 -14.12
CA LEU A 14 43.66 -62.95 -14.37
C LEU A 14 42.99 -62.69 -13.03
N ALA A 15 42.99 -61.45 -12.52
CA ALA A 15 42.23 -61.04 -11.36
C ALA A 15 40.92 -60.40 -11.83
N CYS A 16 39.77 -61.02 -11.55
CA CYS A 16 38.44 -60.46 -11.69
C CYS A 16 38.27 -59.27 -10.70
N LEU A 17 38.29 -58.05 -11.21
CA LEU A 17 37.89 -56.84 -10.47
C LEU A 17 36.36 -56.73 -10.52
N VAL A 18 35.72 -57.06 -9.42
CA VAL A 18 34.33 -56.68 -9.13
C VAL A 18 34.35 -55.20 -8.76
N THR A 19 33.98 -54.31 -9.69
CA THR A 19 33.75 -52.92 -9.40
C THR A 19 32.43 -52.78 -8.61
N LEU A 20 32.54 -52.60 -7.31
CA LEU A 20 31.48 -52.03 -6.48
C LEU A 20 31.26 -50.59 -6.91
N HIS A 21 30.17 -50.31 -7.60
CA HIS A 21 29.66 -48.97 -7.76
C HIS A 21 29.11 -48.52 -6.40
N SER A 22 29.94 -47.87 -5.58
CA SER A 22 29.48 -46.99 -4.53
C SER A 22 28.84 -45.78 -5.18
N GLY A 23 27.52 -45.74 -5.26
CA GLY A 23 26.82 -44.51 -5.58
C GLY A 23 27.21 -43.49 -4.52
N CYS A 24 27.92 -42.41 -4.92
CA CYS A 24 27.97 -41.22 -4.13
C CYS A 24 26.53 -40.68 -4.06
N VAL A 25 25.87 -40.91 -2.93
CA VAL A 25 24.78 -40.03 -2.52
C VAL A 25 25.47 -38.72 -2.20
N GLU A 26 25.31 -37.72 -3.08
CA GLU A 26 25.61 -36.33 -2.72
C GLU A 26 24.76 -36.04 -1.47
N GLN A 27 25.41 -36.00 -0.32
CA GLN A 27 24.82 -35.37 0.85
C GLN A 27 24.79 -33.87 0.48
N HIS A 28 23.61 -33.37 0.11
CA HIS A 28 23.36 -31.94 0.19
C HIS A 28 23.64 -31.55 1.64
N GLU A 29 24.72 -30.84 1.90
CA GLU A 29 24.89 -30.10 3.15
C GLU A 29 23.66 -29.20 3.26
N ALA A 30 22.90 -29.36 4.33
CA ALA A 30 21.78 -28.46 4.62
C ALA A 30 22.37 -27.04 4.78
N ILE A 31 21.89 -26.12 3.94
CA ILE A 31 22.27 -24.71 4.06
C ILE A 31 21.66 -24.21 5.36
N GLU A 32 22.49 -23.74 6.28
CA GLU A 32 22.00 -23.11 7.51
C GLU A 32 21.27 -21.80 7.13
N PRO A 33 20.07 -21.55 7.68
CA PRO A 33 19.32 -20.36 7.35
C PRO A 33 19.96 -19.09 7.99
N ASP A 34 19.94 -17.98 7.27
CA ASP A 34 20.39 -16.67 7.76
C ASP A 34 19.45 -16.10 8.84
N ALA A 35 18.19 -16.51 8.83
CA ALA A 35 17.17 -16.23 9.84
C ALA A 35 16.06 -17.29 9.77
N GLN A 36 15.26 -17.45 10.84
CA GLN A 36 14.09 -18.34 10.78
C GLN A 36 13.04 -17.79 9.81
N VAL A 37 12.87 -16.45 9.77
CA VAL A 37 11.91 -15.80 8.87
C VAL A 37 12.52 -14.57 8.23
N ILE A 38 12.40 -14.46 6.92
CA ILE A 38 12.69 -13.22 6.19
C ILE A 38 11.37 -12.49 5.92
N VAL A 39 11.30 -11.21 6.32
CA VAL A 39 10.19 -10.32 6.00
C VAL A 39 10.64 -9.32 4.94
N VAL A 40 10.02 -9.36 3.77
CA VAL A 40 10.34 -8.46 2.65
C VAL A 40 9.41 -7.26 2.67
N GLY A 41 9.92 -6.11 3.11
CA GLY A 41 9.22 -4.84 3.26
C GLY A 41 9.03 -4.42 4.71
N ALA A 42 9.57 -3.26 5.08
CA ALA A 42 9.43 -2.61 6.38
C ALA A 42 8.25 -1.61 6.41
N GLY A 43 7.19 -1.87 5.64
CA GLY A 43 5.90 -1.19 5.75
C GLY A 43 5.11 -1.64 6.98
N LEU A 44 3.89 -1.13 7.15
CA LEU A 44 3.09 -1.42 8.34
C LEU A 44 2.82 -2.92 8.54
N SER A 45 2.53 -3.67 7.46
CA SER A 45 2.27 -5.11 7.55
C SER A 45 3.53 -5.90 7.91
N GLY A 46 4.67 -5.58 7.30
CA GLY A 46 5.94 -6.24 7.61
C GLY A 46 6.44 -5.95 9.03
N LEU A 47 6.34 -4.70 9.50
CA LEU A 47 6.67 -4.35 10.88
C LEU A 47 5.73 -5.03 11.89
N SER A 48 4.43 -5.14 11.56
CA SER A 48 3.47 -5.85 12.43
C SER A 48 3.79 -7.33 12.52
N ALA A 49 4.15 -7.96 11.40
CA ALA A 49 4.61 -9.34 11.37
C ALA A 49 5.90 -9.53 12.18
N ALA A 50 6.90 -8.67 11.96
CA ALA A 50 8.18 -8.75 12.68
C ALA A 50 8.00 -8.59 14.19
N VAL A 51 7.23 -7.59 14.66
CA VAL A 51 6.96 -7.39 16.11
C VAL A 51 6.24 -8.60 16.70
N GLU A 52 5.23 -9.15 16.03
CA GLU A 52 4.50 -10.29 16.55
C GLU A 52 5.38 -11.54 16.61
N MET A 53 6.17 -11.83 15.55
CA MET A 53 7.17 -12.92 15.55
C MET A 53 8.24 -12.71 16.63
N GLY A 54 8.73 -11.48 16.76
CA GLY A 54 9.71 -11.12 17.79
C GLY A 54 9.23 -11.42 19.22
N ARG A 55 7.93 -11.17 19.50
CA ARG A 55 7.28 -11.53 20.77
C ARG A 55 7.20 -13.03 21.01
N HIS A 56 7.17 -13.83 19.95
CA HIS A 56 7.22 -15.29 20.00
C HIS A 56 8.66 -15.85 20.05
N GLY A 57 9.68 -14.99 20.10
CA GLY A 57 11.08 -15.38 20.14
C GLY A 57 11.61 -15.97 18.84
N ILE A 58 11.02 -15.61 17.71
CA ILE A 58 11.44 -16.02 16.38
C ILE A 58 12.48 -15.03 15.86
N ASP A 59 13.57 -15.53 15.29
CA ASP A 59 14.60 -14.70 14.65
C ASP A 59 14.13 -14.22 13.28
N VAL A 60 14.07 -12.90 13.12
CA VAL A 60 13.50 -12.23 11.94
C VAL A 60 14.53 -11.32 11.28
N LEU A 61 14.71 -11.48 9.97
CA LEU A 61 15.42 -10.53 9.14
C LEU A 61 14.41 -9.72 8.30
N VAL A 62 14.33 -8.42 8.54
CA VAL A 62 13.51 -7.48 7.74
C VAL A 62 14.37 -6.90 6.63
N VAL A 63 13.97 -7.08 5.38
CA VAL A 63 14.66 -6.58 4.19
C VAL A 63 13.82 -5.48 3.54
N ASP A 64 14.38 -4.29 3.30
CA ASP A 64 13.69 -3.21 2.60
C ASP A 64 14.61 -2.50 1.60
N MET A 65 14.04 -2.14 0.45
CA MET A 65 14.73 -1.39 -0.60
C MET A 65 15.01 0.08 -0.21
N ASN A 66 14.27 0.63 0.74
CA ASN A 66 14.47 1.97 1.26
C ASN A 66 15.48 1.98 2.43
N SER A 67 15.90 3.17 2.82
CA SER A 67 16.76 3.39 3.99
C SER A 67 15.96 3.54 5.29
N VAL A 68 14.63 3.57 5.23
CA VAL A 68 13.74 3.88 6.35
C VAL A 68 12.46 3.04 6.29
N ALA A 69 11.92 2.75 7.47
CA ALA A 69 10.64 2.07 7.61
C ALA A 69 9.43 2.97 7.26
N GLY A 70 8.30 2.34 6.97
CA GLY A 70 6.99 2.99 6.83
C GLY A 70 6.32 2.80 5.47
N GLY A 71 7.08 2.78 4.38
CA GLY A 71 6.56 2.52 3.04
C GLY A 71 5.38 3.42 2.65
N HIS A 72 4.42 2.88 1.91
CA HIS A 72 3.21 3.59 1.47
C HIS A 72 2.31 4.07 2.64
N THR A 73 2.41 3.42 3.80
CA THR A 73 1.66 3.80 5.01
C THR A 73 1.85 5.26 5.39
N MET A 74 3.04 5.83 5.18
CA MET A 74 3.37 7.22 5.53
C MET A 74 2.48 8.26 4.84
N LEU A 75 1.81 7.90 3.74
CA LEU A 75 0.88 8.76 3.01
C LEU A 75 -0.58 8.64 3.48
N ALA A 76 -0.87 7.75 4.44
CA ALA A 76 -2.22 7.44 4.87
C ALA A 76 -2.75 8.38 5.97
N GLY A 77 -4.08 8.37 6.14
CA GLY A 77 -4.79 9.17 7.15
C GLY A 77 -4.92 8.47 8.49
N GLY A 78 -5.70 7.41 8.54
CA GLY A 78 -6.08 6.71 9.78
C GLY A 78 -6.58 5.29 9.52
N VAL A 79 -7.19 4.68 10.53
CA VAL A 79 -7.66 3.29 10.57
C VAL A 79 -9.13 3.24 10.93
N ALA A 80 -9.93 2.44 10.20
CA ALA A 80 -11.30 2.14 10.61
C ALA A 80 -11.29 0.94 11.57
N MET A 81 -11.86 1.12 12.76
CA MET A 81 -11.95 0.09 13.80
C MET A 81 -13.32 0.16 14.49
N VAL A 82 -13.74 -0.95 15.07
CA VAL A 82 -15.09 -1.18 15.56
C VAL A 82 -15.10 -1.30 17.08
N ALA A 83 -16.08 -0.68 17.72
CA ALA A 83 -16.35 -0.78 19.16
C ALA A 83 -15.11 -0.53 20.03
N THR A 84 -14.34 0.51 19.71
CA THR A 84 -13.10 0.86 20.41
C THR A 84 -13.38 1.66 21.70
N PRO A 85 -12.48 1.63 22.70
CA PRO A 85 -12.57 2.46 23.89
C PRO A 85 -12.73 3.96 23.57
N LEU A 86 -12.09 4.48 22.53
CA LEU A 86 -12.24 5.88 22.12
C LEU A 86 -13.64 6.17 21.57
N GLN A 87 -14.28 5.23 20.86
CA GLN A 87 -15.68 5.39 20.44
C GLN A 87 -16.60 5.42 21.66
N GLU A 88 -16.40 4.53 22.63
CA GLU A 88 -17.16 4.50 23.89
C GLU A 88 -17.01 5.83 24.66
N GLU A 89 -15.79 6.38 24.79
CA GLU A 89 -15.52 7.68 25.43
C GLU A 89 -16.21 8.84 24.72
N LEU A 90 -16.30 8.79 23.39
CA LEU A 90 -16.98 9.80 22.57
C LEU A 90 -18.50 9.62 22.48
N GLY A 91 -19.07 8.60 23.13
CA GLY A 91 -20.50 8.28 23.09
C GLY A 91 -20.98 7.73 21.75
N ILE A 92 -20.07 7.13 20.97
CA ILE A 92 -20.39 6.48 19.69
C ILE A 92 -20.70 5.02 19.97
N GLU A 93 -21.97 4.64 19.87
CA GLU A 93 -22.40 3.25 19.96
C GLU A 93 -22.10 2.53 18.66
N ASP A 94 -21.35 1.44 18.71
CA ASP A 94 -20.95 0.63 17.56
C ASP A 94 -20.94 -0.86 17.91
N SER A 95 -21.10 -1.71 16.90
CA SER A 95 -21.04 -3.15 17.07
C SER A 95 -20.45 -3.85 15.83
N ALA A 96 -19.92 -5.05 16.03
CA ALA A 96 -19.39 -5.88 14.95
C ALA A 96 -20.47 -6.20 13.91
N GLU A 97 -21.72 -6.47 14.33
CA GLU A 97 -22.80 -6.79 13.39
C GLU A 97 -23.18 -5.59 12.54
N GLN A 98 -23.31 -4.40 13.14
CA GLN A 98 -23.61 -3.17 12.39
C GLN A 98 -22.49 -2.82 11.40
N ALA A 99 -21.22 -2.95 11.82
CA ALA A 99 -20.08 -2.71 10.96
C ALA A 99 -20.00 -3.71 9.79
N TYR A 100 -20.31 -4.99 10.06
CA TYR A 100 -20.36 -6.02 9.03
C TYR A 100 -21.41 -5.71 7.95
N GLN A 101 -22.63 -5.33 8.34
CA GLN A 101 -23.68 -4.97 7.40
C GLN A 101 -23.30 -3.73 6.58
N ASP A 102 -22.83 -2.66 7.24
CA ASP A 102 -22.38 -1.44 6.59
C ASP A 102 -21.33 -1.74 5.50
N TRP A 103 -20.33 -2.56 5.83
CA TRP A 103 -19.21 -2.81 4.93
C TRP A 103 -19.56 -3.78 3.80
N MET A 104 -20.34 -4.81 4.06
CA MET A 104 -20.81 -5.70 3.00
C MET A 104 -21.73 -4.97 2.01
N ASP A 105 -22.61 -4.10 2.51
CA ASP A 105 -23.47 -3.27 1.68
C ASP A 105 -22.69 -2.27 0.83
N TRP A 106 -21.61 -1.70 1.40
CA TRP A 106 -20.76 -0.75 0.69
C TRP A 106 -19.89 -1.42 -0.36
N THR A 107 -19.11 -2.42 0.04
CA THR A 107 -18.06 -3.05 -0.79
C THR A 107 -18.62 -3.92 -1.90
N ARG A 108 -19.88 -4.38 -1.78
CA ARG A 108 -20.63 -5.25 -2.70
C ARG A 108 -20.13 -6.69 -2.75
N ASP A 109 -18.83 -6.90 -2.96
CA ASP A 109 -18.19 -8.21 -3.11
C ASP A 109 -16.95 -8.35 -2.20
N GLY A 110 -16.92 -7.62 -1.09
CA GLY A 110 -15.91 -7.81 -0.06
C GLY A 110 -15.89 -9.24 0.46
N ASP A 111 -14.71 -9.72 0.85
CA ASP A 111 -14.59 -11.06 1.44
C ASP A 111 -15.36 -11.13 2.77
N ALA A 112 -16.45 -11.87 2.78
CA ALA A 112 -17.38 -11.95 3.92
C ALA A 112 -16.72 -12.52 5.18
N ARG A 113 -15.81 -13.50 5.02
CA ARG A 113 -15.10 -14.16 6.11
C ARG A 113 -14.09 -13.21 6.75
N TRP A 114 -13.25 -12.56 5.94
CA TRP A 114 -12.27 -11.61 6.43
C TRP A 114 -12.92 -10.34 6.98
N THR A 115 -14.02 -9.89 6.38
CA THR A 115 -14.81 -8.77 6.92
C THR A 115 -15.36 -9.13 8.30
N ARG A 116 -15.96 -10.33 8.46
CA ARG A 116 -16.47 -10.80 9.75
C ARG A 116 -15.36 -10.88 10.79
N TYR A 117 -14.25 -11.53 10.45
CA TYR A 117 -13.11 -11.62 11.36
C TYR A 117 -12.59 -10.25 11.78
N TYR A 118 -12.49 -9.30 10.85
CA TYR A 118 -12.00 -7.96 11.13
C TYR A 118 -12.91 -7.19 12.11
N VAL A 119 -14.22 -7.16 11.85
CA VAL A 119 -15.15 -6.40 12.69
C VAL A 119 -15.24 -6.94 14.13
N GLU A 120 -15.08 -8.26 14.28
CA GLU A 120 -15.11 -8.92 15.59
C GLU A 120 -13.80 -8.75 16.37
N ASN A 121 -12.67 -8.56 15.69
CA ASN A 121 -11.34 -8.59 16.31
C ASN A 121 -10.55 -7.28 16.19
N SER A 122 -11.04 -6.25 15.48
CA SER A 122 -10.27 -5.02 15.23
C SER A 122 -9.90 -4.26 16.52
N ARG A 123 -10.72 -4.35 17.56
CA ARG A 123 -10.42 -3.78 18.88
C ARG A 123 -9.17 -4.44 19.47
N GLU A 124 -9.17 -5.75 19.67
CA GLU A 124 -8.08 -6.46 20.32
C GLU A 124 -6.85 -6.55 19.41
N MET A 125 -7.07 -6.95 18.16
CA MET A 125 -5.98 -7.23 17.23
C MET A 125 -5.31 -5.96 16.68
N ILE A 126 -5.97 -4.81 16.72
CA ILE A 126 -5.42 -3.57 16.17
C ILE A 126 -5.36 -2.50 17.24
N TYR A 127 -6.50 -2.03 17.76
CA TYR A 127 -6.55 -0.89 18.67
C TYR A 127 -5.70 -1.12 19.92
N ASP A 128 -6.01 -2.18 20.69
CA ASP A 128 -5.32 -2.48 21.95
C ASP A 128 -3.85 -2.84 21.71
N TRP A 129 -3.55 -3.52 20.61
CA TRP A 129 -2.20 -3.90 20.25
C TRP A 129 -1.30 -2.69 19.95
N VAL A 130 -1.76 -1.72 19.14
CA VAL A 130 -0.95 -0.54 18.81
C VAL A 130 -0.90 0.47 19.96
N THR A 131 -2.00 0.64 20.74
CA THR A 131 -2.01 1.52 21.92
C THR A 131 -1.11 0.97 23.02
N GLY A 132 -1.00 -0.35 23.15
CA GLY A 132 -0.02 -1.00 24.03
C GLY A 132 1.45 -0.71 23.66
N MET A 133 1.73 -0.23 22.46
CA MET A 133 3.06 0.25 22.03
C MET A 133 3.21 1.78 22.07
N GLY A 134 2.16 2.49 22.55
CA GLY A 134 2.20 3.95 22.70
C GLY A 134 1.59 4.73 21.53
N VAL A 135 0.83 4.08 20.64
CA VAL A 135 0.02 4.81 19.66
C VAL A 135 -1.15 5.49 20.38
N GLU A 136 -1.34 6.77 20.10
CA GLU A 136 -2.44 7.57 20.66
C GLU A 136 -3.41 7.97 19.55
N PHE A 137 -4.65 7.47 19.61
CA PHE A 137 -5.75 7.95 18.77
C PHE A 137 -6.42 9.15 19.42
N VAL A 138 -6.62 10.23 18.68
CA VAL A 138 -7.08 11.52 19.21
C VAL A 138 -8.46 11.94 18.69
N ARG A 139 -9.00 11.25 17.69
CA ARG A 139 -10.33 11.51 17.15
C ARG A 139 -10.85 10.33 16.34
N VAL A 140 -12.16 10.22 16.28
CA VAL A 140 -12.90 9.33 15.38
C VAL A 140 -13.83 10.18 14.53
N VAL A 141 -13.81 9.99 13.21
CA VAL A 141 -14.63 10.79 12.30
C VAL A 141 -15.55 9.91 11.47
N PRO A 142 -16.70 10.44 11.02
CA PRO A 142 -17.52 9.79 10.01
C PRO A 142 -16.73 9.56 8.71
N SER A 143 -17.03 8.48 8.04
CA SER A 143 -16.53 8.20 6.69
C SER A 143 -17.56 7.39 5.91
N HIS A 144 -17.41 7.40 4.61
CA HIS A 144 -18.36 6.75 3.72
C HIS A 144 -18.39 5.22 3.93
N GLY A 145 -19.55 4.61 3.72
CA GLY A 145 -19.76 3.19 3.98
C GLY A 145 -19.87 2.82 5.45
N ASN A 146 -20.04 3.80 6.34
CA ASN A 146 -20.19 3.62 7.78
C ASN A 146 -21.40 4.37 8.29
N SER A 147 -22.30 3.68 8.99
CA SER A 147 -23.48 4.28 9.64
C SER A 147 -23.12 5.06 10.90
N VAL A 148 -21.95 4.79 11.50
CA VAL A 148 -21.39 5.51 12.65
C VAL A 148 -19.92 5.87 12.39
N ALA A 149 -19.37 6.79 13.16
CA ALA A 149 -17.95 7.17 13.01
C ALA A 149 -17.02 6.01 13.43
N ARG A 150 -16.16 5.55 12.50
CA ARG A 150 -15.18 4.47 12.74
C ARG A 150 -13.75 4.82 12.31
N PHE A 151 -13.56 5.95 11.63
CA PHE A 151 -12.26 6.32 11.09
C PHE A 151 -11.42 7.03 12.15
N HIS A 152 -10.50 6.29 12.78
CA HIS A 152 -9.64 6.74 13.87
C HIS A 152 -8.37 7.40 13.33
N PHE A 153 -8.02 8.55 13.91
CA PHE A 153 -6.81 9.28 13.58
C PHE A 153 -5.90 9.44 14.79
N THR A 154 -4.60 9.22 14.57
CA THR A 154 -3.56 9.67 15.49
C THR A 154 -3.30 11.18 15.31
N ARG A 155 -2.59 11.82 16.25
CA ARG A 155 -2.23 13.24 16.16
C ARG A 155 -1.42 13.56 14.90
N GLY A 156 -0.46 12.75 14.52
CA GLY A 156 0.41 12.90 13.34
C GLY A 156 0.07 11.96 12.18
N ARG A 157 -1.19 11.51 12.09
CA ARG A 157 -1.66 10.58 11.06
C ARG A 157 -0.86 9.26 11.09
N ALA A 158 -0.68 8.62 9.94
CA ALA A 158 -0.04 7.31 9.85
C ALA A 158 1.43 7.28 10.32
N ALA A 159 2.15 8.38 10.28
CA ALA A 159 3.50 8.45 10.83
C ALA A 159 3.52 8.15 12.35
N HIS A 160 2.54 8.68 13.11
CA HIS A 160 2.39 8.40 14.53
C HIS A 160 1.76 7.03 14.84
N LEU A 161 1.34 6.28 13.82
CA LEU A 161 1.01 4.87 13.92
C LEU A 161 2.25 4.00 13.71
N VAL A 162 3.05 4.30 12.68
CA VAL A 162 4.23 3.49 12.31
C VAL A 162 5.34 3.61 13.33
N LEU A 163 5.63 4.83 13.81
CA LEU A 163 6.80 5.09 14.66
C LEU A 163 6.82 4.28 15.96
N PRO A 164 5.74 4.18 16.77
CA PRO A 164 5.74 3.34 17.97
C PRO A 164 5.95 1.86 17.67
N ILE A 165 5.38 1.34 16.57
CA ILE A 165 5.56 -0.05 16.14
C ILE A 165 7.02 -0.30 15.76
N TYR A 166 7.62 0.62 14.98
CA TYR A 166 9.02 0.52 14.59
C TYR A 166 9.98 0.61 15.78
N ARG A 167 9.72 1.53 16.72
CA ARG A 167 10.49 1.58 17.99
C ARG A 167 10.43 0.28 18.77
N THR A 168 9.25 -0.33 18.85
CA THR A 168 9.07 -1.63 19.49
C THR A 168 9.89 -2.70 18.78
N ALA A 169 9.84 -2.73 17.45
CA ALA A 169 10.63 -3.67 16.66
C ALA A 169 12.15 -3.49 16.87
N LEU A 170 12.64 -2.24 16.88
CA LEU A 170 14.05 -1.93 17.15
C LEU A 170 14.52 -2.32 18.56
N SER A 171 13.62 -2.43 19.53
CA SER A 171 13.95 -2.85 20.90
C SER A 171 14.06 -4.37 21.08
N MET A 172 13.72 -5.15 20.05
CA MET A 172 13.72 -6.62 20.08
C MET A 172 15.05 -7.15 19.51
N PRO A 173 15.87 -7.87 20.30
CA PRO A 173 17.21 -8.31 19.87
C PRO A 173 17.17 -9.40 18.78
N ASN A 174 16.03 -10.07 18.61
CA ASN A 174 15.78 -11.10 17.60
C ASN A 174 15.16 -10.54 16.30
N ILE A 175 15.18 -9.22 16.10
CA ILE A 175 14.79 -8.59 14.83
C ILE A 175 15.98 -7.83 14.28
N SER A 176 16.45 -8.21 13.10
CA SER A 176 17.52 -7.55 12.37
C SER A 176 17.00 -6.90 11.07
N TYR A 177 17.76 -5.99 10.50
CA TYR A 177 17.33 -5.18 9.34
C TYR A 177 18.41 -5.15 8.27
N LEU A 178 17.99 -5.32 7.02
CA LEU A 178 18.80 -5.14 5.83
C LEU A 178 18.19 -4.05 4.95
N TRP A 179 18.67 -2.83 5.11
CA TRP A 179 18.21 -1.64 4.38
C TRP A 179 18.90 -1.47 3.03
N ASN A 180 18.29 -0.65 2.14
CA ASN A 180 18.78 -0.40 0.78
C ASN A 180 18.99 -1.70 -0.02
N SER A 181 18.18 -2.70 0.27
CA SER A 181 18.31 -4.05 -0.26
C SER A 181 17.00 -4.49 -0.87
N GLN A 182 17.02 -4.69 -2.17
CA GLN A 182 15.83 -5.05 -2.95
C GLN A 182 15.80 -6.57 -3.13
N ALA A 183 14.76 -7.22 -2.61
CA ALA A 183 14.45 -8.60 -2.97
C ALA A 183 14.07 -8.67 -4.45
N GLN A 184 14.69 -9.59 -5.18
CA GLN A 184 14.52 -9.75 -6.63
C GLN A 184 13.85 -11.05 -7.01
N GLU A 185 14.14 -12.14 -6.30
CA GLU A 185 13.67 -13.48 -6.59
C GLU A 185 13.39 -14.25 -5.30
N LEU A 186 12.49 -15.21 -5.35
CA LEU A 186 12.29 -16.21 -4.31
C LEU A 186 13.13 -17.44 -4.64
N LEU A 187 13.84 -17.98 -3.66
CA LEU A 187 14.55 -19.26 -3.77
C LEU A 187 13.56 -20.39 -3.54
N LEU A 188 13.58 -21.39 -4.43
CA LEU A 188 12.71 -22.56 -4.33
C LEU A 188 13.56 -23.83 -4.33
N GLU A 189 13.26 -24.72 -3.36
CA GLU A 189 13.80 -26.07 -3.27
C GLU A 189 12.64 -27.06 -3.11
N ASP A 190 12.55 -28.05 -3.96
CA ASP A 190 11.50 -29.08 -3.97
C ASP A 190 10.05 -28.51 -3.87
N GLY A 191 9.82 -27.34 -4.47
CA GLY A 191 8.51 -26.67 -4.46
C GLY A 191 8.22 -25.85 -3.20
N ARG A 192 9.16 -25.76 -2.27
CA ARG A 192 9.09 -24.90 -1.08
C ARG A 192 9.91 -23.62 -1.31
N VAL A 193 9.43 -22.49 -0.82
CA VAL A 193 10.23 -21.27 -0.73
C VAL A 193 11.17 -21.37 0.47
N THR A 194 12.48 -21.21 0.22
CA THR A 194 13.57 -21.39 1.19
C THR A 194 14.42 -20.14 1.36
N GLY A 195 14.00 -19.00 0.78
CA GLY A 195 14.73 -17.75 0.89
C GLY A 195 14.48 -16.79 -0.26
N ILE A 196 15.39 -15.82 -0.39
CA ILE A 196 15.32 -14.76 -1.41
C ILE A 196 16.69 -14.48 -2.02
N VAL A 197 16.72 -13.95 -3.23
CA VAL A 197 17.88 -13.23 -3.76
C VAL A 197 17.68 -11.75 -3.49
N VAL A 198 18.65 -11.11 -2.83
CA VAL A 198 18.62 -9.67 -2.60
C VAL A 198 19.74 -8.95 -3.34
N LYS A 199 19.48 -7.73 -3.79
CA LYS A 199 20.44 -6.82 -4.40
C LYS A 199 20.61 -5.58 -3.51
N ASN A 200 21.84 -5.33 -3.07
CA ASN A 200 22.20 -4.08 -2.44
C ASN A 200 22.15 -2.94 -3.47
N LEU A 201 21.32 -1.94 -3.21
CA LEU A 201 21.10 -0.83 -4.14
C LEU A 201 22.25 0.19 -4.14
N ARG A 202 23.18 0.13 -3.18
CA ARG A 202 24.36 1.00 -3.11
C ARG A 202 25.56 0.39 -3.80
N SER A 203 25.90 -0.88 -3.50
CA SER A 203 27.03 -1.58 -4.13
C SER A 203 26.67 -2.20 -5.48
N GLY A 204 25.40 -2.55 -5.69
CA GLY A 204 24.93 -3.29 -6.85
C GLY A 204 25.14 -4.79 -6.76
N GLU A 205 25.73 -5.30 -5.68
CA GLU A 205 25.96 -6.72 -5.42
C GLU A 205 24.67 -7.44 -5.09
N ALA A 206 24.58 -8.70 -5.51
CA ALA A 206 23.46 -9.57 -5.19
C ALA A 206 23.96 -10.83 -4.51
N HIS A 207 23.18 -11.32 -3.52
CA HIS A 207 23.46 -12.58 -2.81
C HIS A 207 22.17 -13.25 -2.38
N SER A 208 22.25 -14.53 -2.04
CA SER A 208 21.12 -15.30 -1.52
C SER A 208 21.04 -15.16 0.00
N LEU A 209 19.83 -15.09 0.52
CA LEU A 209 19.49 -15.20 1.95
C LEU A 209 18.51 -16.35 2.11
N HIS A 210 18.74 -17.20 3.10
CA HIS A 210 17.96 -18.40 3.35
C HIS A 210 17.14 -18.28 4.64
N ALA A 211 15.93 -18.83 4.62
CA ALA A 211 15.03 -18.87 5.78
C ALA A 211 14.02 -20.00 5.66
N ASP A 212 13.49 -20.47 6.78
CA ASP A 212 12.42 -21.47 6.79
C ASP A 212 11.12 -20.96 6.15
N ASN A 213 10.85 -19.64 6.33
CA ASN A 213 9.67 -18.99 5.82
C ASN A 213 10.00 -17.56 5.31
N VAL A 214 9.32 -17.13 4.25
CA VAL A 214 9.38 -15.78 3.68
C VAL A 214 8.01 -15.13 3.77
N VAL A 215 7.94 -13.94 4.37
CA VAL A 215 6.74 -13.10 4.42
C VAL A 215 6.92 -11.94 3.44
N LEU A 216 6.16 -11.95 2.35
CA LEU A 216 6.10 -10.82 1.43
C LEU A 216 5.15 -9.74 1.97
N ALA A 217 5.69 -8.56 2.24
CA ALA A 217 5.01 -7.37 2.76
C ALA A 217 5.31 -6.12 1.90
N THR A 218 5.50 -6.32 0.59
CA THR A 218 6.07 -5.36 -0.36
C THR A 218 5.12 -4.27 -0.83
N GLY A 219 3.85 -4.29 -0.39
CA GLY A 219 2.83 -3.34 -0.83
C GLY A 219 2.27 -3.65 -2.22
N GLY A 220 1.74 -2.64 -2.87
CA GLY A 220 1.02 -2.73 -4.14
C GLY A 220 1.87 -2.50 -5.39
N PHE A 221 1.18 -2.18 -6.52
CA PHE A 221 1.80 -1.95 -7.83
C PHE A 221 1.33 -0.64 -8.51
N GLU A 222 0.85 0.32 -7.75
CA GLU A 222 0.21 1.53 -8.27
C GLU A 222 1.16 2.48 -9.01
N THR A 223 2.47 2.31 -8.91
CA THR A 223 3.43 3.07 -9.72
C THR A 223 3.58 2.49 -11.13
N ASP A 224 3.19 1.24 -11.34
CA ASP A 224 3.09 0.61 -12.65
C ASP A 224 1.72 0.90 -13.28
N VAL A 225 1.59 2.10 -13.87
CA VAL A 225 0.34 2.56 -14.49
C VAL A 225 -0.08 1.63 -15.64
N ASP A 226 0.84 1.06 -16.38
CA ASP A 226 0.54 0.14 -17.47
C ASP A 226 -0.09 -1.15 -16.93
N ARG A 227 0.42 -1.68 -15.81
CA ARG A 227 -0.18 -2.82 -15.12
C ARG A 227 -1.57 -2.49 -14.56
N VAL A 228 -1.76 -1.32 -13.95
CA VAL A 228 -3.08 -0.86 -13.49
C VAL A 228 -4.05 -0.78 -14.66
N LEU A 229 -3.66 -0.18 -15.77
CA LEU A 229 -4.49 -0.09 -16.98
C LEU A 229 -4.71 -1.45 -17.67
N ALA A 230 -3.74 -2.37 -17.62
CA ALA A 230 -3.91 -3.72 -18.15
C ALA A 230 -5.00 -4.49 -17.38
N ASN A 231 -5.07 -4.28 -16.07
CA ASN A 231 -6.05 -4.88 -15.15
C ASN A 231 -7.15 -3.88 -14.73
N TRP A 232 -7.52 -2.95 -15.62
CA TRP A 232 -8.48 -1.91 -15.29
C TRP A 232 -9.86 -2.49 -14.94
N ILE A 233 -10.60 -1.75 -14.14
CA ILE A 233 -11.99 -2.05 -13.73
C ILE A 233 -12.84 -2.33 -14.97
N SER A 234 -13.34 -3.55 -15.09
CA SER A 234 -13.85 -4.12 -16.35
C SER A 234 -15.07 -3.41 -16.95
N ASP A 235 -15.88 -2.74 -16.12
CA ASP A 235 -17.11 -2.04 -16.52
C ASP A 235 -16.94 -0.52 -16.67
N LEU A 236 -15.72 -0.01 -16.52
CA LEU A 236 -15.39 1.40 -16.71
C LEU A 236 -14.44 1.61 -17.90
N PRO A 237 -14.64 2.67 -18.69
CA PRO A 237 -13.66 3.06 -19.70
C PRO A 237 -12.31 3.37 -19.07
N LYS A 238 -11.22 3.01 -19.74
CA LYS A 238 -9.88 3.42 -19.29
C LYS A 238 -9.73 4.94 -19.43
N PRO A 239 -9.11 5.62 -18.45
CA PRO A 239 -8.81 7.04 -18.55
C PRO A 239 -7.74 7.31 -19.61
N ASP A 240 -7.78 8.47 -20.26
CA ASP A 240 -6.75 8.91 -21.21
C ASP A 240 -5.42 9.20 -20.50
N ARG A 241 -5.49 9.57 -19.24
CA ARG A 241 -4.34 9.82 -18.37
C ARG A 241 -4.65 9.42 -16.95
N LEU A 242 -3.72 8.70 -16.32
CA LEU A 242 -3.78 8.26 -14.94
C LEU A 242 -2.47 8.66 -14.25
N LEU A 243 -2.54 9.45 -13.18
CA LEU A 243 -1.36 9.88 -12.43
C LEU A 243 -1.06 8.90 -11.30
N ILE A 244 0.19 8.91 -10.81
CA ILE A 244 0.66 8.09 -9.71
C ILE A 244 0.49 8.86 -8.40
N GLY A 245 -0.32 8.31 -7.48
CA GLY A 245 -0.52 8.86 -6.13
C GLY A 245 -0.02 7.95 -5.01
N ALA A 246 0.66 6.87 -5.35
CA ALA A 246 1.25 5.93 -4.42
C ALA A 246 2.71 6.29 -4.07
N ALA A 247 3.26 5.61 -3.06
CA ALA A 247 4.68 5.70 -2.75
C ALA A 247 5.51 5.08 -3.88
N VAL A 248 6.69 5.64 -4.15
CA VAL A 248 7.59 5.20 -5.23
C VAL A 248 8.00 3.72 -5.14
N SER A 249 7.90 3.13 -3.97
CA SER A 249 8.17 1.71 -3.71
C SER A 249 7.02 0.76 -4.08
N ALA A 250 5.85 1.26 -4.46
CA ALA A 250 4.70 0.43 -4.86
C ALA A 250 4.85 -0.06 -6.31
N THR A 251 5.91 -0.81 -6.58
CA THR A 251 6.36 -1.23 -7.92
C THR A 251 5.76 -2.54 -8.41
N GLY A 252 5.09 -3.31 -7.55
CA GLY A 252 4.58 -4.63 -7.88
C GLY A 252 5.61 -5.76 -7.80
N SER A 253 6.85 -5.49 -7.37
CA SER A 253 7.92 -6.49 -7.32
C SER A 253 7.55 -7.75 -6.53
N GLY A 254 6.82 -7.61 -5.43
CA GLY A 254 6.33 -8.77 -4.66
C GLY A 254 5.31 -9.62 -5.41
N HIS A 255 4.44 -8.99 -6.21
CA HIS A 255 3.52 -9.72 -7.09
C HIS A 255 4.28 -10.51 -8.15
N ASP A 256 5.33 -9.92 -8.71
CA ASP A 256 6.17 -10.58 -9.72
C ASP A 256 6.91 -11.76 -9.13
N MET A 257 7.55 -11.59 -7.97
CA MET A 257 8.23 -12.67 -7.25
C MET A 257 7.27 -13.81 -6.87
N ALA A 258 6.11 -13.49 -6.30
CA ALA A 258 5.11 -14.48 -5.93
C ALA A 258 4.59 -15.25 -7.16
N THR A 259 4.29 -14.53 -8.25
CA THR A 259 3.81 -15.15 -9.50
C THR A 259 4.87 -16.02 -10.15
N ALA A 260 6.14 -15.59 -10.12
CA ALA A 260 7.27 -16.39 -10.63
C ALA A 260 7.46 -17.69 -9.82
N ALA A 261 7.17 -17.66 -8.51
CA ALA A 261 7.16 -18.84 -7.66
C ALA A 261 5.91 -19.73 -7.81
N GLY A 262 4.94 -19.31 -8.65
CA GLY A 262 3.72 -20.07 -8.94
C GLY A 262 2.46 -19.58 -8.22
N ALA A 263 2.53 -18.51 -7.43
CA ALA A 263 1.36 -17.98 -6.73
C ALA A 263 0.28 -17.48 -7.71
N ALA A 264 -0.97 -17.69 -7.33
CA ALA A 264 -2.13 -17.10 -8.00
C ALA A 264 -2.32 -15.65 -7.55
N LEU A 265 -2.91 -14.85 -8.43
CA LEU A 265 -3.43 -13.52 -8.12
C LEU A 265 -4.95 -13.58 -8.08
N ASP A 266 -5.55 -12.92 -7.09
CA ASP A 266 -7.00 -12.79 -6.92
C ASP A 266 -7.41 -11.31 -7.00
N ARG A 267 -8.57 -11.01 -7.64
CA ARG A 267 -9.17 -9.68 -7.71
C ARG A 267 -8.22 -8.58 -8.21
N ILE A 268 -7.30 -8.92 -9.10
CA ILE A 268 -6.24 -8.01 -9.57
C ILE A 268 -6.78 -6.78 -10.33
N ASP A 269 -8.05 -6.80 -10.71
CA ASP A 269 -8.81 -5.72 -11.33
C ASP A 269 -9.49 -4.78 -10.31
N ARG A 270 -9.22 -4.95 -9.02
CA ARG A 270 -9.76 -4.10 -7.96
C ARG A 270 -8.75 -3.03 -7.59
N HIS A 271 -9.09 -1.78 -7.94
CA HIS A 271 -8.26 -0.60 -7.68
C HIS A 271 -9.06 0.48 -6.98
N TYR A 272 -8.45 1.14 -5.99
CA TYR A 272 -8.97 2.37 -5.44
C TYR A 272 -8.31 3.56 -6.12
N ILE A 273 -9.02 4.14 -7.06
CA ILE A 273 -8.59 5.29 -7.86
C ILE A 273 -9.20 6.54 -7.27
N TYR A 274 -8.38 7.51 -6.90
CA TYR A 274 -8.86 8.82 -6.48
C TYR A 274 -9.13 9.69 -7.71
N VAL A 275 -10.08 10.61 -7.58
CA VAL A 275 -10.48 11.50 -8.69
C VAL A 275 -9.82 12.88 -8.61
N ASN A 276 -9.16 13.21 -7.52
CA ASN A 276 -8.73 14.54 -7.15
C ASN A 276 -7.20 14.70 -7.14
N GLY A 277 -6.53 14.18 -8.17
CA GLY A 277 -5.08 14.34 -8.38
C GLY A 277 -4.73 15.64 -9.07
N VAL A 278 -3.78 16.39 -8.53
CA VAL A 278 -3.08 17.50 -9.20
C VAL A 278 -1.62 17.09 -9.44
N THR A 279 -1.05 17.48 -10.58
CA THR A 279 0.36 17.15 -10.88
C THR A 279 1.30 17.68 -9.80
N ASP A 280 2.23 16.83 -9.31
CA ASP A 280 3.25 17.26 -8.36
C ASP A 280 4.22 18.24 -9.06
N PRO A 281 4.35 19.49 -8.58
CA PRO A 281 5.23 20.46 -9.22
C PRO A 281 6.72 20.11 -9.14
N ARG A 282 7.09 19.14 -8.30
CA ARG A 282 8.47 18.66 -8.17
C ARG A 282 8.79 17.54 -9.16
N ASP A 283 7.77 16.94 -9.79
CA ASP A 283 7.96 15.89 -10.79
C ASP A 283 8.07 16.52 -12.19
N PRO A 284 9.27 16.53 -12.80
CA PRO A 284 9.48 17.09 -14.14
C PRO A 284 8.73 16.31 -15.24
N GLU A 285 8.45 15.03 -15.01
CA GLU A 285 7.72 14.16 -15.94
C GLU A 285 6.21 14.33 -15.83
N LYS A 286 5.74 14.96 -14.75
CA LYS A 286 4.32 15.18 -14.44
C LYS A 286 3.51 13.87 -14.41
N SER A 287 4.15 12.78 -14.02
CA SER A 287 3.56 11.45 -13.85
C SER A 287 2.97 11.25 -12.47
N HIS A 288 3.53 11.92 -11.45
CA HIS A 288 3.07 11.84 -10.07
C HIS A 288 2.07 12.95 -9.74
N ALA A 289 1.20 12.63 -8.79
CA ALA A 289 0.18 13.54 -8.28
C ALA A 289 0.27 13.76 -6.78
N LEU A 290 -0.12 14.97 -6.37
CA LEU A 290 -0.60 15.24 -5.02
C LEU A 290 -2.12 15.14 -5.02
N THR A 291 -2.70 14.69 -3.92
CA THR A 291 -4.15 14.72 -3.71
C THR A 291 -4.55 16.12 -3.23
N ALA A 292 -5.40 16.80 -3.98
CA ALA A 292 -5.85 18.15 -3.65
C ALA A 292 -7.38 18.26 -3.75
N GLY A 293 -7.97 19.21 -3.07
CA GLY A 293 -9.40 19.44 -3.12
C GLY A 293 -9.79 20.83 -2.60
N ASN A 294 -10.96 21.25 -3.04
CA ASN A 294 -11.69 22.39 -2.51
C ASN A 294 -13.16 21.98 -2.49
N ASP A 295 -13.68 21.69 -1.32
CA ASP A 295 -15.04 21.17 -1.15
C ASP A 295 -16.13 22.17 -1.57
N ASP A 296 -15.77 23.47 -1.70
CA ASP A 296 -16.66 24.54 -2.13
C ASP A 296 -16.68 24.73 -3.65
N SER A 297 -15.77 24.13 -4.40
CA SER A 297 -15.57 24.34 -5.83
C SER A 297 -16.64 23.68 -6.71
N MET A 298 -16.82 24.21 -7.92
CA MET A 298 -17.55 23.59 -9.02
C MET A 298 -16.58 22.88 -9.97
N TRP A 299 -16.98 21.71 -10.50
CA TRP A 299 -16.14 20.95 -11.43
C TRP A 299 -16.70 20.95 -12.84
N VAL A 300 -15.85 21.27 -13.82
CA VAL A 300 -16.24 21.27 -15.22
C VAL A 300 -15.33 20.40 -16.08
N ASN A 301 -15.92 19.73 -17.08
CA ASN A 301 -15.21 18.98 -18.11
C ASN A 301 -14.57 19.90 -19.17
N ALA A 302 -13.94 19.34 -20.19
CA ALA A 302 -13.31 20.07 -21.28
C ALA A 302 -14.29 20.93 -22.12
N SER A 303 -15.60 20.67 -22.03
CA SER A 303 -16.65 21.49 -22.67
C SER A 303 -17.11 22.65 -21.79
N GLY A 304 -16.50 22.86 -20.63
CA GLY A 304 -16.88 23.91 -19.68
C GLY A 304 -18.17 23.63 -18.90
N GLN A 305 -18.63 22.37 -18.88
CA GLN A 305 -19.90 21.96 -18.27
C GLN A 305 -19.67 21.10 -17.04
N ARG A 306 -20.50 21.26 -16.01
CA ARG A 306 -20.58 20.31 -14.88
C ARG A 306 -20.94 18.92 -15.41
N PHE A 307 -20.43 17.88 -14.76
CA PHE A 307 -20.60 16.50 -15.24
C PHE A 307 -20.90 15.48 -14.12
N THR A 308 -20.85 15.88 -12.87
CA THR A 308 -21.03 14.99 -11.71
C THR A 308 -21.48 15.76 -10.47
N ASN A 309 -21.83 15.05 -9.41
CA ASN A 309 -21.97 15.58 -8.06
C ASN A 309 -20.59 15.70 -7.40
N GLU A 310 -20.10 16.90 -7.19
CA GLU A 310 -18.77 17.17 -6.61
C GLU A 310 -18.64 16.74 -5.15
N ALA A 311 -19.76 16.54 -4.45
CA ALA A 311 -19.81 16.01 -3.08
C ALA A 311 -20.03 14.48 -3.04
N GLY A 312 -20.06 13.84 -4.20
CA GLY A 312 -20.23 12.39 -4.34
C GLY A 312 -18.97 11.61 -3.92
N PHE A 313 -19.06 10.30 -4.04
CA PHE A 313 -17.94 9.42 -3.72
C PHE A 313 -17.00 9.23 -4.91
N ASP A 314 -15.74 9.03 -4.65
CA ASP A 314 -14.73 8.74 -5.67
C ASP A 314 -15.19 7.67 -6.68
N ARG A 315 -15.89 6.61 -6.23
CA ARG A 315 -16.40 5.54 -7.11
C ARG A 315 -17.43 6.02 -8.14
N ASP A 316 -18.35 6.88 -7.72
CA ASP A 316 -19.44 7.38 -8.59
C ASP A 316 -18.88 8.48 -9.49
N ILE A 317 -18.08 9.38 -8.92
CA ILE A 317 -17.37 10.42 -9.66
C ILE A 317 -16.37 9.82 -10.66
N LEU A 318 -15.67 8.74 -10.31
CA LEU A 318 -14.74 8.06 -11.22
C LEU A 318 -15.48 7.57 -12.46
N ALA A 319 -16.66 6.96 -12.28
CA ALA A 319 -17.47 6.48 -13.40
C ALA A 319 -17.88 7.62 -14.35
N ASP A 320 -18.21 8.79 -13.81
CA ASP A 320 -18.53 9.97 -14.61
C ASP A 320 -17.29 10.58 -15.26
N LEU A 321 -16.18 10.67 -14.52
CA LEU A 321 -14.93 11.25 -14.99
C LEU A 321 -14.32 10.46 -16.14
N VAL A 322 -14.24 9.13 -16.04
CA VAL A 322 -13.63 8.30 -17.10
C VAL A 322 -14.48 8.19 -18.35
N ARG A 323 -15.73 8.67 -18.33
CA ARG A 323 -16.56 8.85 -19.52
C ARG A 323 -16.33 10.20 -20.21
N GLN A 324 -15.70 11.18 -19.54
CA GLN A 324 -15.30 12.44 -20.17
C GLN A 324 -14.16 12.21 -21.17
N ARG A 325 -14.03 13.12 -22.14
CA ARG A 325 -12.90 13.12 -23.09
C ARG A 325 -12.35 14.54 -23.26
N PRO A 326 -11.13 14.79 -22.80
CA PRO A 326 -10.26 13.88 -22.00
C PRO A 326 -10.84 13.58 -20.62
N SER A 327 -10.40 12.48 -19.98
CA SER A 327 -10.79 12.06 -18.62
C SER A 327 -10.06 12.90 -17.55
N THR A 328 -10.28 14.19 -17.60
CA THR A 328 -9.76 15.22 -16.68
C THR A 328 -10.83 16.29 -16.52
N TYR A 329 -10.72 17.07 -15.45
CA TYR A 329 -11.63 18.17 -15.20
C TYR A 329 -10.89 19.40 -14.66
N TRP A 330 -11.60 20.52 -14.64
CA TRP A 330 -11.17 21.75 -14.02
C TRP A 330 -12.01 22.04 -12.79
N MET A 331 -11.34 22.20 -11.65
CA MET A 331 -11.92 22.66 -10.40
C MET A 331 -11.99 24.19 -10.44
N ILE A 332 -13.20 24.76 -10.47
CA ILE A 332 -13.46 26.20 -10.61
C ILE A 332 -13.92 26.78 -9.27
N PHE A 333 -13.28 27.83 -8.81
CA PHE A 333 -13.63 28.56 -7.59
C PHE A 333 -13.14 30.00 -7.66
N ASP A 334 -13.52 30.84 -6.72
CA ASP A 334 -13.14 32.25 -6.64
C ASP A 334 -12.29 32.55 -5.42
N GLU A 335 -11.91 33.82 -5.25
CA GLU A 335 -11.01 34.27 -4.17
C GLU A 335 -11.57 33.96 -2.78
N THR A 336 -12.89 33.95 -2.59
CA THR A 336 -13.51 33.69 -1.28
C THR A 336 -13.35 32.25 -0.83
N MET A 337 -13.11 31.34 -1.77
CA MET A 337 -12.91 29.89 -1.53
C MET A 337 -11.43 29.48 -1.56
N ARG A 338 -10.51 30.42 -1.77
CA ARG A 338 -9.06 30.12 -1.92
C ARG A 338 -8.50 29.36 -0.72
N ASP A 339 -8.88 29.74 0.49
CA ASP A 339 -8.40 29.15 1.73
C ASP A 339 -8.99 27.76 2.00
N SER A 340 -10.09 27.38 1.32
CA SER A 340 -10.65 26.02 1.34
C SER A 340 -9.86 25.03 0.46
N PHE A 341 -8.93 25.52 -0.38
CA PHE A 341 -8.10 24.62 -1.19
C PHE A 341 -7.02 23.95 -0.34
N GLY A 342 -7.12 22.63 -0.21
CA GLY A 342 -6.20 21.82 0.57
C GLY A 342 -5.40 20.84 -0.28
N VAL A 343 -4.14 20.58 0.10
CA VAL A 343 -3.30 19.53 -0.48
C VAL A 343 -2.95 18.52 0.60
N ARG A 344 -3.20 17.25 0.33
CA ARG A 344 -2.97 16.15 1.28
C ARG A 344 -1.62 15.48 1.02
N GLY A 345 -0.96 15.03 2.09
CA GLY A 345 0.28 14.25 1.99
C GLY A 345 1.53 15.07 1.64
N ALA A 346 1.43 16.39 1.57
CA ALA A 346 2.53 17.28 1.23
C ALA A 346 2.97 18.10 2.45
N ALA A 347 3.62 17.45 3.43
CA ALA A 347 4.12 18.14 4.64
C ALA A 347 5.08 19.29 4.30
N TRP A 348 5.83 19.16 3.21
CA TRP A 348 6.72 20.20 2.69
C TRP A 348 6.01 21.51 2.28
N LEU A 349 4.69 21.46 1.99
CA LEU A 349 3.90 22.65 1.70
C LEU A 349 3.76 23.59 2.92
N LYS A 350 3.83 23.07 4.13
CA LYS A 350 3.76 23.87 5.37
C LYS A 350 4.96 24.80 5.54
N ASN A 351 6.07 24.48 4.90
CA ASN A 351 7.31 25.23 4.93
C ASN A 351 7.57 26.01 3.62
N ALA A 352 6.61 25.95 2.68
CA ALA A 352 6.71 26.73 1.46
C ALA A 352 6.62 28.24 1.79
N SER A 353 7.36 29.04 1.03
CA SER A 353 7.34 30.50 1.04
C SER A 353 5.92 31.07 0.91
N GLU A 354 5.78 32.38 0.92
CA GLU A 354 4.49 33.10 0.76
C GLU A 354 3.66 32.66 -0.45
N GLU A 355 4.29 31.99 -1.46
CA GLU A 355 3.63 31.46 -2.65
C GLU A 355 3.11 30.03 -2.42
N HIS A 356 1.84 29.80 -2.75
CA HIS A 356 1.23 28.47 -2.69
C HIS A 356 1.66 27.63 -3.92
N PRO A 357 2.39 26.51 -3.76
CA PRO A 357 3.07 25.81 -4.86
C PRO A 357 2.13 25.20 -5.92
N ILE A 358 0.84 25.12 -5.65
CA ILE A 358 -0.18 24.72 -6.64
C ILE A 358 -0.95 25.93 -7.14
N LEU A 359 -1.52 26.74 -6.25
CA LEU A 359 -2.40 27.86 -6.66
C LEU A 359 -1.66 28.99 -7.37
N ASP A 360 -0.41 29.25 -6.99
CA ASP A 360 0.42 30.27 -7.62
C ASP A 360 1.32 29.69 -8.75
N ASN A 361 1.17 28.39 -9.06
CA ASN A 361 1.89 27.74 -10.16
C ASN A 361 1.06 27.78 -11.46
N PRO A 362 1.44 28.58 -12.48
CA PRO A 362 0.68 28.72 -13.73
C PRO A 362 0.61 27.44 -14.57
N ALA A 363 1.46 26.45 -14.29
CA ALA A 363 1.37 25.14 -14.93
C ALA A 363 0.19 24.30 -14.40
N ALA A 364 -0.11 24.39 -13.10
CA ALA A 364 -1.17 23.64 -12.42
C ALA A 364 -2.48 24.43 -12.34
N THR A 365 -2.41 25.74 -12.09
CA THR A 365 -3.55 26.63 -11.84
C THR A 365 -3.59 27.79 -12.82
N LYS A 366 -4.78 28.08 -13.33
CA LYS A 366 -5.05 29.34 -14.07
C LYS A 366 -5.77 30.30 -13.14
N ARG A 367 -5.38 31.58 -13.18
CA ARG A 367 -5.95 32.64 -12.36
C ARG A 367 -6.24 33.85 -13.23
N ALA A 368 -7.45 34.40 -13.17
CA ALA A 368 -7.88 35.52 -14.02
C ALA A 368 -8.87 36.45 -13.31
N GLN A 369 -9.05 37.66 -13.84
CA GLN A 369 -9.97 38.63 -13.30
C GLN A 369 -11.41 38.47 -13.84
N SER A 370 -11.59 37.67 -14.90
CA SER A 370 -12.90 37.32 -15.44
C SER A 370 -12.99 35.84 -15.82
N LEU A 371 -14.19 35.29 -15.87
CA LEU A 371 -14.44 33.92 -16.29
C LEU A 371 -14.07 33.68 -17.75
N GLY A 372 -14.29 34.64 -18.63
CA GLY A 372 -13.89 34.53 -20.04
C GLY A 372 -12.39 34.48 -20.24
N GLU A 373 -11.62 35.29 -19.48
CA GLU A 373 -10.16 35.21 -19.44
C GLU A 373 -9.69 33.86 -18.86
N LEU A 374 -10.30 33.41 -17.75
CA LEU A 374 -10.00 32.12 -17.13
C LEU A 374 -10.21 30.96 -18.10
N ALA A 375 -11.34 30.97 -18.82
CA ALA A 375 -11.66 29.96 -19.82
C ALA A 375 -10.61 29.94 -20.94
N THR A 376 -10.20 31.11 -21.44
CA THR A 376 -9.15 31.21 -22.46
C THR A 376 -7.83 30.60 -21.97
N MET A 377 -7.41 30.93 -20.73
CA MET A 377 -6.18 30.37 -20.13
C MET A 377 -6.25 28.86 -19.88
N ALA A 378 -7.43 28.34 -19.56
CA ALA A 378 -7.68 26.91 -19.31
C ALA A 378 -7.96 26.11 -20.60
N GLY A 379 -8.12 26.78 -21.75
CA GLY A 379 -8.52 26.15 -23.01
C GLY A 379 -9.97 25.65 -23.03
N LEU A 380 -10.84 26.32 -22.26
CA LEU A 380 -12.27 26.00 -22.16
C LEU A 380 -13.11 26.92 -23.06
N PRO A 381 -14.30 26.49 -23.52
CA PRO A 381 -15.25 27.38 -24.20
C PRO A 381 -15.78 28.44 -23.22
N GLY A 382 -15.50 29.75 -23.50
CA GLY A 382 -15.82 30.86 -22.60
C GLY A 382 -17.30 30.95 -22.25
N GLU A 383 -18.16 30.96 -23.28
CA GLU A 383 -19.62 31.03 -23.09
C GLU A 383 -20.18 29.88 -22.26
N ALA A 384 -19.64 28.66 -22.47
CA ALA A 384 -20.06 27.49 -21.72
C ALA A 384 -19.65 27.55 -20.24
N LEU A 385 -18.41 27.98 -19.94
CA LEU A 385 -17.97 28.16 -18.55
C LEU A 385 -18.80 29.24 -17.84
N GLU A 386 -19.02 30.40 -18.47
CA GLU A 386 -19.84 31.45 -17.89
C GLU A 386 -21.29 31.00 -17.65
N GLN A 387 -21.86 30.23 -18.58
CA GLN A 387 -23.19 29.67 -18.41
C GLN A 387 -23.24 28.69 -17.24
N SER A 388 -22.27 27.76 -17.14
CA SER A 388 -22.18 26.80 -16.03
C SER A 388 -22.07 27.50 -14.67
N VAL A 389 -21.28 28.57 -14.57
CA VAL A 389 -21.18 29.35 -13.33
C VAL A 389 -22.49 30.09 -13.00
N ARG A 390 -23.18 30.63 -14.01
CA ARG A 390 -24.50 31.27 -13.77
C ARG A 390 -25.51 30.24 -13.24
N GLU A 391 -25.66 29.10 -13.92
CA GLU A 391 -26.55 28.01 -13.51
C GLU A 391 -26.23 27.50 -12.11
N TYR A 392 -24.95 27.31 -11.79
CA TYR A 392 -24.48 26.92 -10.46
C TYR A 392 -24.88 27.94 -9.39
N ASN A 393 -24.64 29.23 -9.63
CA ASN A 393 -25.03 30.30 -8.72
C ASN A 393 -26.56 30.42 -8.55
N ASP A 394 -27.33 30.14 -9.60
CA ASP A 394 -28.79 30.15 -9.55
C ASP A 394 -29.33 29.00 -8.69
N MET A 395 -28.75 27.78 -8.81
CA MET A 395 -29.09 26.64 -7.96
C MET A 395 -28.80 26.91 -6.49
N ILE A 396 -27.64 27.52 -6.18
CA ILE A 396 -27.31 27.97 -4.81
C ILE A 396 -28.36 28.95 -4.30
N SER A 397 -28.81 29.90 -5.14
CA SER A 397 -29.86 30.86 -4.76
C SER A 397 -31.21 30.19 -4.54
N ALA A 398 -31.51 29.12 -5.27
CA ALA A 398 -32.72 28.31 -5.13
C ALA A 398 -32.69 27.38 -3.91
N GLY A 399 -31.49 27.08 -3.37
CA GLY A 399 -31.29 26.21 -2.22
C GLY A 399 -31.37 24.72 -2.58
N GLU A 400 -31.23 24.34 -3.86
CA GLU A 400 -31.31 22.96 -4.34
C GLU A 400 -30.47 22.77 -5.61
N ASP A 401 -29.67 21.72 -5.68
CA ASP A 401 -29.02 21.24 -6.91
C ASP A 401 -29.87 20.18 -7.60
N THR A 402 -30.75 20.61 -8.49
CA THR A 402 -31.62 19.70 -9.27
C THR A 402 -30.90 18.99 -10.41
N ALA A 403 -29.66 19.39 -10.75
CA ALA A 403 -28.92 18.80 -11.86
C ALA A 403 -28.15 17.54 -11.43
N PHE A 404 -27.46 17.60 -10.28
CA PHE A 404 -26.61 16.51 -9.81
C PHE A 404 -26.86 16.11 -8.35
N GLY A 405 -27.74 16.82 -7.62
CA GLY A 405 -28.10 16.49 -6.25
C GLY A 405 -26.99 16.70 -5.22
N ARG A 406 -26.13 17.71 -5.43
CA ARG A 406 -25.02 18.01 -4.50
C ARG A 406 -25.54 18.49 -3.15
N PHE A 407 -26.67 19.18 -3.11
CA PHE A 407 -27.34 19.65 -1.91
C PHE A 407 -28.87 19.73 -2.14
N SER A 408 -29.63 19.53 -1.08
CA SER A 408 -31.09 19.57 -1.05
C SER A 408 -31.59 20.74 -0.19
N PRO A 409 -32.89 21.07 -0.23
CA PRO A 409 -33.46 22.11 0.62
C PRO A 409 -33.20 21.85 2.10
N GLY A 410 -32.52 22.78 2.74
CA GLY A 410 -32.12 22.70 4.16
C GLY A 410 -30.68 22.30 4.39
N ASP A 411 -29.99 21.80 3.39
CA ASP A 411 -28.56 21.52 3.46
C ASP A 411 -27.75 22.82 3.36
N GLN A 412 -26.50 22.78 3.81
CA GLN A 412 -25.55 23.87 3.59
C GLN A 412 -25.08 23.85 2.13
N ALA A 413 -25.57 24.81 1.35
CA ALA A 413 -25.09 24.99 -0.02
C ALA A 413 -23.67 25.57 -0.04
N PRO A 414 -22.84 25.25 -1.06
CA PRO A 414 -21.53 25.88 -1.24
C PRO A 414 -21.65 27.38 -1.53
N PRO A 415 -20.57 28.17 -1.39
CA PRO A 415 -20.55 29.58 -1.78
C PRO A 415 -20.76 29.76 -3.29
N LYS A 416 -21.25 30.95 -3.69
CA LYS A 416 -21.35 31.35 -5.08
C LYS A 416 -19.99 31.73 -5.65
N ILE A 417 -19.76 31.46 -6.92
CA ILE A 417 -18.57 31.88 -7.67
C ILE A 417 -18.85 33.24 -8.29
N GLN A 418 -18.35 34.32 -7.68
CA GLN A 418 -18.68 35.70 -8.10
C GLN A 418 -17.61 36.77 -7.79
N THR A 419 -16.56 36.41 -7.01
CA THR A 419 -15.56 37.38 -6.52
C THR A 419 -14.20 37.10 -7.16
N ALA A 420 -13.77 37.99 -8.06
CA ALA A 420 -12.45 37.87 -8.68
C ALA A 420 -11.30 38.03 -7.67
N PRO A 421 -10.14 37.43 -7.93
CA PRO A 421 -9.83 36.56 -9.08
C PRO A 421 -10.47 35.20 -9.01
N PHE A 422 -10.68 34.62 -10.21
CA PHE A 422 -11.19 33.25 -10.39
C PHE A 422 -10.03 32.30 -10.64
N TYR A 423 -10.20 31.06 -10.20
CA TYR A 423 -9.20 29.99 -10.28
C TYR A 423 -9.75 28.78 -11.06
N ALA A 424 -8.87 28.15 -11.83
CA ALA A 424 -9.11 26.87 -12.46
C ALA A 424 -7.90 25.96 -12.21
N VAL A 425 -8.08 24.87 -11.46
CA VAL A 425 -7.06 23.85 -11.18
C VAL A 425 -7.38 22.61 -11.99
N GLN A 426 -6.41 22.13 -12.79
CA GLN A 426 -6.61 20.93 -13.60
C GLN A 426 -6.41 19.68 -12.75
N MET A 427 -7.39 18.79 -12.76
CA MET A 427 -7.46 17.60 -11.94
C MET A 427 -7.53 16.33 -12.78
N PHE A 428 -6.98 15.25 -12.24
CA PHE A 428 -6.83 13.97 -12.93
C PHE A 428 -7.23 12.80 -12.02
N PRO A 429 -7.67 11.67 -12.61
CA PRO A 429 -7.71 10.41 -11.86
C PRO A 429 -6.29 9.99 -11.48
N VAL A 430 -6.16 9.36 -10.31
CA VAL A 430 -4.86 9.04 -9.73
C VAL A 430 -4.88 7.66 -9.07
N THR A 431 -3.86 6.84 -9.35
CA THR A 431 -3.69 5.54 -8.69
C THR A 431 -3.47 5.73 -7.20
N ARG A 432 -4.06 4.88 -6.39
CA ARG A 432 -3.87 5.01 -4.94
C ARG A 432 -3.60 3.70 -4.24
N LYS A 433 -4.39 2.63 -4.50
CA LYS A 433 -4.29 1.36 -3.78
C LYS A 433 -4.77 0.19 -4.62
N ASN A 434 -4.12 -0.96 -4.43
CA ASN A 434 -4.64 -2.24 -4.85
C ASN A 434 -5.60 -2.80 -3.79
N MET A 435 -6.67 -3.44 -4.25
CA MET A 435 -7.65 -4.13 -3.41
C MET A 435 -7.75 -5.62 -3.78
N GLY A 436 -6.90 -6.07 -4.70
CA GLY A 436 -6.60 -7.45 -5.05
C GLY A 436 -5.10 -7.68 -5.04
N GLY A 437 -4.65 -8.92 -5.10
CA GLY A 437 -3.23 -9.27 -5.05
C GLY A 437 -2.99 -10.76 -4.97
N VAL A 438 -1.96 -11.20 -4.27
CA VAL A 438 -1.60 -12.60 -4.08
C VAL A 438 -2.70 -13.34 -3.34
N ALA A 439 -3.19 -14.44 -3.92
CA ALA A 439 -4.19 -15.31 -3.30
C ALA A 439 -3.62 -15.98 -2.04
N ILE A 440 -4.42 -16.01 -0.98
CA ILE A 440 -4.02 -16.55 0.33
C ILE A 440 -5.07 -17.47 0.92
N ASP A 441 -4.65 -18.34 1.83
CA ASP A 441 -5.53 -19.09 2.71
C ASP A 441 -5.80 -18.35 4.05
N GLU A 442 -6.46 -19.04 4.98
CA GLU A 442 -6.79 -18.50 6.31
C GLU A 442 -5.56 -18.30 7.22
N GLN A 443 -4.44 -18.91 6.90
CA GLN A 443 -3.16 -18.79 7.57
C GLN A 443 -2.23 -17.77 6.91
N LEU A 444 -2.73 -17.01 5.92
CA LEU A 444 -1.98 -16.03 5.11
C LEU A 444 -0.89 -16.65 4.23
N ARG A 445 -0.89 -17.99 4.02
CA ARG A 445 0.03 -18.67 3.11
C ARG A 445 -0.40 -18.40 1.67
N ALA A 446 0.56 -18.16 0.79
CA ALA A 446 0.28 -17.97 -0.63
C ALA A 446 -0.26 -19.25 -1.27
N LEU A 447 -1.25 -19.10 -2.15
CA LEU A 447 -1.86 -20.18 -2.89
C LEU A 447 -1.42 -20.17 -4.35
N ASP A 448 -1.26 -21.35 -4.94
CA ASP A 448 -1.05 -21.50 -6.37
C ASP A 448 -2.38 -21.42 -7.16
N ARG A 449 -2.31 -21.57 -8.48
CA ARG A 449 -3.50 -21.53 -9.37
C ARG A 449 -4.47 -22.69 -9.18
N SER A 450 -4.08 -23.77 -8.52
CA SER A 450 -4.94 -24.90 -8.16
C SER A 450 -5.60 -24.73 -6.79
N GLY A 451 -5.19 -23.70 -6.04
CA GLY A 451 -5.62 -23.42 -4.68
C GLY A 451 -4.82 -24.16 -3.62
N GLU A 452 -3.72 -24.80 -4.02
CA GLU A 452 -2.81 -25.46 -3.09
C GLU A 452 -1.81 -24.45 -2.50
N VAL A 453 -1.39 -24.71 -1.27
CA VAL A 453 -0.43 -23.86 -0.56
C VAL A 453 0.95 -23.94 -1.20
N LEU A 454 1.60 -22.80 -1.38
CA LEU A 454 3.03 -22.70 -1.65
C LEU A 454 3.79 -22.71 -0.32
N PRO A 455 4.41 -23.83 0.07
CA PRO A 455 5.05 -23.94 1.37
C PRO A 455 6.17 -22.91 1.54
N GLY A 456 6.32 -22.36 2.75
CA GLY A 456 7.35 -21.36 3.06
C GLY A 456 7.05 -19.94 2.58
N LEU A 457 5.89 -19.68 1.93
CA LEU A 457 5.55 -18.37 1.42
C LEU A 457 4.27 -17.80 2.04
N TYR A 458 4.36 -16.61 2.60
CA TYR A 458 3.26 -15.83 3.16
C TYR A 458 3.12 -14.48 2.44
N ALA A 459 1.88 -13.97 2.32
CA ALA A 459 1.63 -12.68 1.71
C ALA A 459 0.71 -11.82 2.60
N VAL A 460 1.16 -10.60 2.94
CA VAL A 460 0.46 -9.71 3.90
C VAL A 460 0.29 -8.29 3.40
N GLY A 461 -0.70 -7.59 3.94
CA GLY A 461 -0.96 -6.18 3.65
C GLY A 461 -1.59 -5.96 2.27
N GLU A 462 -1.19 -4.87 1.63
CA GLU A 462 -1.71 -4.50 0.30
C GLU A 462 -1.33 -5.52 -0.78
N LEU A 463 -0.24 -6.27 -0.60
CA LEU A 463 0.18 -7.34 -1.52
C LEU A 463 -0.89 -8.43 -1.70
N ASN A 464 -1.68 -8.73 -0.67
CA ASN A 464 -2.81 -9.67 -0.75
C ASN A 464 -4.17 -8.97 -0.93
N GLY A 465 -4.17 -7.71 -1.37
CA GLY A 465 -5.39 -6.95 -1.54
C GLY A 465 -6.10 -6.57 -0.24
N SER A 466 -5.35 -6.42 0.86
CA SER A 466 -5.91 -6.08 2.19
C SER A 466 -7.00 -7.06 2.63
N LEU A 467 -6.72 -8.36 2.49
CA LEU A 467 -7.64 -9.47 2.81
C LEU A 467 -8.93 -9.50 1.97
N GLY A 468 -8.98 -8.75 0.87
CA GLY A 468 -10.17 -8.63 0.02
C GLY A 468 -11.36 -7.93 0.66
N ILE A 469 -11.23 -7.36 1.87
CA ILE A 469 -12.33 -6.70 2.62
C ILE A 469 -12.91 -5.53 1.83
N ASN A 470 -12.07 -4.79 1.12
CA ASN A 470 -12.48 -3.62 0.35
C ASN A 470 -13.37 -3.93 -0.87
N GLY A 471 -13.40 -5.18 -1.33
CA GLY A 471 -14.23 -5.62 -2.44
C GLY A 471 -14.07 -4.76 -3.69
N ARG A 472 -15.22 -4.40 -4.30
CA ARG A 472 -15.27 -3.55 -5.49
C ARG A 472 -15.06 -2.06 -5.17
N TYR A 473 -15.46 -1.63 -3.96
CA TYR A 473 -15.44 -0.22 -3.56
C TYR A 473 -14.70 -0.06 -2.26
N GLY A 474 -13.54 0.57 -2.30
CA GLY A 474 -12.71 0.79 -1.13
C GLY A 474 -13.42 1.51 0.00
N LEU A 475 -13.07 1.16 1.22
CA LEU A 475 -13.53 1.80 2.46
C LEU A 475 -12.43 2.70 3.02
N ASP A 476 -12.80 3.88 3.49
CA ASP A 476 -11.89 4.75 4.21
C ASP A 476 -11.39 4.09 5.49
N GLY A 477 -10.07 4.07 5.67
CA GLY A 477 -9.43 3.46 6.84
C GLY A 477 -9.25 1.94 6.77
N MET A 478 -9.74 1.26 5.72
CA MET A 478 -9.67 -0.20 5.55
C MET A 478 -8.47 -0.69 4.74
N PHE A 479 -7.33 -0.01 4.87
CA PHE A 479 -6.04 -0.44 4.32
C PHE A 479 -4.99 -0.64 5.40
N LEU A 480 -4.91 0.27 6.38
CA LEU A 480 -3.95 0.16 7.48
C LEU A 480 -4.33 -0.93 8.48
N GLY A 481 -5.61 -1.04 8.82
CA GLY A 481 -6.09 -2.08 9.73
C GLY A 481 -5.83 -3.49 9.20
N PRO A 482 -6.26 -3.85 7.98
CA PRO A 482 -5.93 -5.12 7.36
C PRO A 482 -4.43 -5.37 7.21
N ALA A 483 -3.60 -4.32 7.02
CA ALA A 483 -2.15 -4.47 6.99
C ALA A 483 -1.58 -4.94 8.34
N ILE A 484 -2.03 -4.34 9.45
CA ILE A 484 -1.65 -4.76 10.80
C ILE A 484 -2.16 -6.19 11.06
N LEU A 485 -3.44 -6.43 10.80
CA LEU A 485 -4.08 -7.71 11.07
C LEU A 485 -3.42 -8.85 10.31
N SER A 486 -3.22 -8.72 9.00
CA SER A 486 -2.61 -9.77 8.19
C SER A 486 -1.15 -10.05 8.60
N GLY A 487 -0.39 -8.99 8.91
CA GLY A 487 0.98 -9.16 9.42
C GLY A 487 1.03 -9.98 10.71
N ARG A 488 0.16 -9.65 11.68
CA ARG A 488 0.04 -10.38 12.95
C ARG A 488 -0.43 -11.83 12.75
N LEU A 489 -1.44 -12.04 11.92
CA LEU A 489 -1.97 -13.38 11.66
C LEU A 489 -0.94 -14.29 10.99
N ALA A 490 -0.18 -13.79 10.01
CA ALA A 490 0.91 -14.53 9.40
C ALA A 490 1.98 -14.92 10.45
N ALA A 491 2.34 -13.96 11.32
CA ALA A 491 3.30 -14.22 12.40
C ALA A 491 2.81 -15.29 13.39
N MET A 492 1.54 -15.25 13.78
CA MET A 492 0.92 -16.26 14.65
C MET A 492 0.88 -17.63 13.98
N SER A 493 0.59 -17.69 12.67
CA SER A 493 0.60 -18.93 11.89
C SER A 493 1.99 -19.54 11.83
N ILE A 494 3.01 -18.74 11.53
CA ILE A 494 4.42 -19.16 11.52
C ILE A 494 4.87 -19.63 12.91
N ALA A 495 4.49 -18.91 13.98
CA ALA A 495 4.84 -19.29 15.34
C ALA A 495 4.24 -20.64 15.73
N ALA A 496 3.02 -20.93 15.28
CA ALA A 496 2.38 -22.24 15.50
C ALA A 496 3.09 -23.35 14.71
N GLU A 497 3.44 -23.10 13.44
CA GLU A 497 4.20 -24.05 12.61
C GLU A 497 5.55 -24.38 13.25
N LEU A 498 6.39 -23.38 13.54
CA LEU A 498 7.71 -23.57 14.14
C LEU A 498 7.67 -24.20 15.54
N SER A 499 6.57 -23.99 16.31
CA SER A 499 6.40 -24.63 17.61
C SER A 499 6.06 -26.12 17.49
N ALA A 500 5.32 -26.51 16.45
CA ALA A 500 5.03 -27.89 16.15
C ALA A 500 6.30 -28.65 15.73
N ASP A 501 7.14 -28.02 14.90
CA ASP A 501 8.42 -28.58 14.46
C ASP A 501 9.44 -28.71 15.59
N ARG A 502 9.52 -27.71 16.49
CA ARG A 502 10.39 -27.77 17.69
C ARG A 502 10.02 -28.90 18.66
N ASN A 503 8.74 -29.24 18.76
CA ASN A 503 8.30 -30.40 19.54
C ASN A 503 8.66 -31.72 18.87
N ALA A 504 8.98 -31.72 17.57
CA ALA A 504 9.41 -32.87 16.80
C ALA A 504 10.95 -33.04 16.77
N ALA A 505 11.72 -31.97 17.00
CA ALA A 505 13.18 -31.96 16.95
C ALA A 505 13.78 -31.11 18.08
N ALA A 506 14.60 -31.68 18.98
CA ALA A 506 15.28 -30.92 20.05
C ALA A 506 16.57 -30.27 19.50
N GLU A 507 16.81 -28.92 19.74
CA GLU A 507 17.71 -28.13 19.07
C GLU A 507 18.71 -27.18 19.60
N GLN A 508 19.62 -26.52 18.95
CA GLN A 508 20.67 -25.61 19.40
C GLN A 508 20.49 -24.19 18.82
N PRO A 509 20.95 -23.11 19.52
CA PRO A 509 20.80 -21.74 19.05
C PRO A 509 21.68 -21.44 17.82
N ILE A 510 21.18 -20.61 16.91
CA ILE A 510 21.88 -20.17 15.70
C ILE A 510 22.64 -18.86 16.03
N GLU A 511 23.94 -18.77 15.69
CA GLU A 511 24.70 -17.53 15.71
C GLU A 511 24.52 -16.79 14.37
N ILE A 512 23.93 -15.58 14.41
CA ILE A 512 23.87 -14.69 13.25
C ILE A 512 25.25 -14.07 13.03
N PRO A 513 25.78 -14.01 11.79
CA PRO A 513 27.05 -13.35 11.51
C PRO A 513 27.03 -11.90 11.99
N ALA A 514 28.08 -11.47 12.68
CA ALA A 514 28.19 -10.09 13.17
C ALA A 514 28.13 -9.11 11.99
N ASP A 515 27.26 -8.10 12.13
CA ASP A 515 27.17 -6.96 11.22
C ASP A 515 28.56 -6.31 11.07
N ASP A 516 29.11 -6.28 9.85
CA ASP A 516 30.39 -5.64 9.54
C ASP A 516 30.30 -4.10 9.42
N GLY A 517 29.14 -3.53 9.75
CA GLY A 517 28.90 -2.09 9.82
C GLY A 517 28.65 -1.39 8.49
N GLU A 518 28.69 -2.08 7.35
CA GLU A 518 28.42 -1.47 6.05
C GLU A 518 26.91 -1.33 5.76
N TRP A 519 26.06 -2.04 6.49
CA TRP A 519 24.63 -2.17 6.22
C TRP A 519 23.72 -1.32 7.12
N GLN A 520 24.28 -0.48 7.99
CA GLN A 520 23.48 0.31 8.95
C GLN A 520 22.60 1.34 8.25
N ALA A 521 21.39 1.50 8.77
CA ALA A 521 20.45 2.54 8.34
C ALA A 521 21.10 3.92 8.44
N THR A 522 21.04 4.70 7.37
CA THR A 522 21.57 6.07 7.34
C THR A 522 20.72 7.07 8.13
N MET A 523 19.59 6.63 8.66
CA MET A 523 18.65 7.44 9.44
C MET A 523 18.41 6.79 10.80
N THR A 524 18.70 7.53 11.86
CA THR A 524 18.45 7.11 13.24
C THR A 524 16.98 7.35 13.64
N LEU A 525 16.55 6.77 14.75
CA LEU A 525 15.25 7.05 15.34
C LEU A 525 15.06 8.55 15.64
N ALA A 526 16.12 9.23 16.07
CA ALA A 526 16.11 10.67 16.33
C ALA A 526 15.89 11.50 15.05
N ASP A 527 16.43 11.05 13.91
CA ASP A 527 16.21 11.69 12.62
C ASP A 527 14.74 11.55 12.16
N LEU A 528 14.14 10.39 12.39
CA LEU A 528 12.72 10.14 12.13
C LEU A 528 11.81 11.01 13.03
N GLU A 529 12.16 11.17 14.32
CA GLU A 529 11.44 12.01 15.26
C GLU A 529 11.51 13.49 14.89
N ALA A 530 12.68 13.95 14.44
CA ALA A 530 12.88 15.33 13.98
C ALA A 530 12.09 15.64 12.69
N MET A 531 11.85 14.65 11.83
CA MET A 531 11.00 14.82 10.63
C MET A 531 9.50 14.88 10.96
N LEU A 532 9.09 14.42 12.13
CA LEU A 532 7.70 14.32 12.56
C LEU A 532 7.26 15.44 13.52
N SER A 533 8.23 16.18 14.08
CA SER A 533 8.00 17.35 14.92
C SER A 533 7.79 18.63 14.10
#